data_c3a5cf39cd87df6890c8656b77f3eef2
#
_entry.id   c3a5cf39cd87df6890c8656b77f3eef2
#
_cell.length_a   1.000
_cell.length_b   1.000
_cell.length_c   1.000
_cell.angle_alpha   90.00
_cell.angle_beta   90.00
_cell.angle_gamma   90.00
#
_symmetry.space_group_name_H-M   'P 1'
#
loop_
_entity.id
_entity.type
_entity.pdbx_description
1 polymer ?
#
loop_
_entity_poly.entity_id
_entity_poly.type
_entity_poly.pdbx_seq_one_letter_code
_entity_poly.pdbx_strand_id
1 'polypeptide(L)'
;MNISGTPLVLRRFQIDETGGSGANVWIEARQAGIISFLLTLVGLDPNSSLKVTRGSISFRNSSVFGSSQVSTPLANIGAFVGGYKKPFVALLLAIIFFIGGLFMLPVEEIGPTMFGIMSVLSVICLIYYYLRKTMFMGFETSGGGTYGFAFQASVL
;
A
#
# COMPACT_ATOMS: atom_id res chain seq x y z
N MET A 1 -11.88 8.75 4.28
CA MET A 1 -11.50 8.19 2.98
C MET A 1 -10.84 6.84 3.21
N ASN A 2 -11.52 5.74 2.87
CA ASN A 2 -10.97 4.39 2.98
C ASN A 2 -10.57 3.90 1.60
N ILE A 3 -9.30 4.07 1.24
CA ILE A 3 -8.73 3.35 0.10
C ILE A 3 -8.43 1.95 0.62
N SER A 4 -9.40 1.06 0.42
CA SER A 4 -9.33 -0.34 0.80
C SER A 4 -8.77 -1.11 -0.39
N GLY A 5 -7.53 -1.54 -0.32
CA GLY A 5 -6.93 -2.38 -1.36
C GLY A 5 -5.70 -3.10 -0.83
N THR A 6 -5.45 -4.29 -1.37
CA THR A 6 -4.20 -5.00 -1.16
C THR A 6 -3.05 -4.14 -1.68
N PRO A 7 -1.93 -4.02 -0.95
CA PRO A 7 -0.79 -3.26 -1.45
C PRO A 7 -0.32 -3.83 -2.79
N LEU A 8 -0.02 -2.92 -3.71
CA LEU A 8 0.39 -3.25 -5.07
C LEU A 8 1.89 -3.03 -5.25
N VAL A 9 2.51 -3.86 -6.06
CA VAL A 9 3.90 -3.68 -6.52
C VAL A 9 3.86 -3.09 -7.92
N LEU A 10 4.51 -1.96 -8.10
CA LEU A 10 4.60 -1.27 -9.37
C LEU A 10 5.36 -2.13 -10.38
N ARG A 11 4.76 -2.41 -11.53
CA ARG A 11 5.37 -3.18 -12.63
C ARG A 11 5.79 -2.29 -13.79
N ARG A 12 4.98 -1.28 -14.09
CA ARG A 12 5.23 -0.35 -15.18
C ARG A 12 4.77 1.05 -14.80
N PHE A 13 5.62 2.02 -15.06
CA PHE A 13 5.29 3.43 -14.98
C PHE A 13 5.81 4.10 -16.24
N GLN A 14 4.91 4.62 -17.06
CA GLN A 14 5.25 5.28 -18.31
C GLN A 14 4.50 6.60 -18.41
N ILE A 15 5.23 7.65 -18.73
CA ILE A 15 4.69 8.96 -19.05
C ILE A 15 5.00 9.23 -20.51
N ASP A 16 3.99 9.57 -21.29
CA ASP A 16 4.12 9.94 -22.69
C ASP A 16 3.39 11.29 -22.89
N GLU A 17 4.15 12.35 -22.97
CA GLU A 17 3.62 13.70 -23.15
C GLU A 17 2.91 13.86 -24.50
N THR A 18 3.34 13.12 -25.50
CA THR A 18 2.78 13.17 -26.85
C THR A 18 1.49 12.38 -27.00
N GLY A 19 1.28 11.38 -26.12
CA GLY A 19 0.12 10.49 -26.19
C GLY A 19 0.17 9.50 -27.35
N GLY A 20 1.34 9.33 -27.99
CA GLY A 20 1.54 8.41 -29.11
C GLY A 20 1.32 6.94 -28.75
N SER A 21 1.49 6.58 -27.48
CA SER A 21 1.20 5.25 -26.94
C SER A 21 -0.27 5.02 -26.57
N GLY A 22 -1.16 5.99 -26.86
CA GLY A 22 -2.59 5.92 -26.54
C GLY A 22 -2.95 6.26 -25.10
N ALA A 23 -1.95 6.60 -24.27
CA ALA A 23 -2.14 7.09 -22.91
C ALA A 23 -1.02 8.05 -22.53
N ASN A 24 -1.35 9.16 -21.88
CA ASN A 24 -0.36 10.12 -21.40
C ASN A 24 0.35 9.61 -20.13
N VAL A 25 -0.38 8.88 -19.28
CA VAL A 25 0.20 8.20 -18.13
C VAL A 25 -0.33 6.77 -18.10
N TRP A 26 0.57 5.81 -17.99
CA TRP A 26 0.22 4.42 -17.86
C TRP A 26 0.95 3.81 -16.66
N ILE A 27 0.17 3.37 -15.69
CA ILE A 27 0.63 2.72 -14.47
C ILE A 27 0.06 1.31 -14.45
N GLU A 28 0.93 0.32 -14.36
CA GLU A 28 0.56 -1.07 -14.11
C GLU A 28 1.17 -1.54 -12.81
N ALA A 29 0.37 -2.21 -12.02
CA ALA A 29 0.76 -2.75 -10.75
C ALA A 29 0.12 -4.12 -10.53
N ARG A 30 0.82 -5.02 -9.83
CA ARG A 30 0.29 -6.32 -9.42
C ARG A 30 0.07 -6.35 -7.92
N GLN A 31 -0.79 -7.24 -7.45
CA GLN A 31 -0.97 -7.45 -6.01
C GLN A 31 0.32 -8.00 -5.39
N ALA A 32 0.72 -7.44 -4.24
CA ALA A 32 1.86 -7.91 -3.48
C ALA A 32 1.48 -9.18 -2.70
N GLY A 33 2.39 -10.13 -2.61
CA GLY A 33 2.25 -11.32 -1.77
C GLY A 33 2.63 -12.62 -2.46
N ILE A 34 2.94 -13.63 -1.65
CA ILE A 34 3.34 -14.97 -2.12
C ILE A 34 2.21 -15.65 -2.90
N ILE A 35 0.96 -15.45 -2.46
CA ILE A 35 -0.22 -16.00 -3.14
C ILE A 35 -0.36 -15.42 -4.55
N SER A 36 -0.18 -14.10 -4.69
CA SER A 36 -0.21 -13.44 -5.99
C SER A 36 0.90 -13.91 -6.92
N PHE A 37 2.10 -14.17 -6.37
CA PHE A 37 3.21 -14.75 -7.12
C PHE A 37 2.89 -16.17 -7.62
N LEU A 38 2.33 -17.03 -6.78
CA LEU A 38 1.93 -18.39 -7.16
C LEU A 38 0.81 -18.38 -8.22
N LEU A 39 -0.15 -17.45 -8.12
CA LEU A 39 -1.21 -17.29 -9.11
C LEU A 39 -0.66 -16.86 -10.47
N THR A 40 0.35 -16.00 -10.48
CA THR A 40 1.03 -15.59 -11.73
C THR A 40 1.71 -16.77 -12.41
N LEU A 41 2.27 -17.72 -11.64
CA LEU A 41 2.87 -18.96 -12.18
C LEU A 41 1.83 -19.88 -12.86
N VAL A 42 0.59 -19.83 -12.41
CA VAL A 42 -0.54 -20.58 -13.01
C VAL A 42 -1.22 -19.81 -14.16
N GLY A 43 -0.70 -18.61 -14.51
CA GLY A 43 -1.26 -17.80 -15.59
C GLY A 43 -2.45 -16.91 -15.16
N LEU A 44 -2.76 -16.87 -13.86
CA LEU A 44 -3.74 -15.97 -13.27
C LEU A 44 -3.02 -14.74 -12.71
N ASP A 45 -2.92 -13.68 -13.51
CA ASP A 45 -2.19 -12.47 -13.13
C ASP A 45 -3.16 -11.37 -12.65
N PRO A 46 -3.32 -11.18 -11.33
CA PRO A 46 -4.17 -10.13 -10.78
C PRO A 46 -3.47 -8.78 -10.95
N ASN A 47 -3.81 -8.08 -12.04
CA ASN A 47 -3.23 -6.80 -12.42
C ASN A 47 -4.20 -5.66 -12.19
N SER A 48 -3.67 -4.55 -11.72
CA SER A 48 -4.38 -3.28 -11.67
C SER A 48 -3.69 -2.29 -12.60
N SER A 49 -4.45 -1.62 -13.44
CA SER A 49 -3.90 -0.62 -14.35
C SER A 49 -4.66 0.70 -14.27
N LEU A 50 -3.91 1.78 -14.32
CA LEU A 50 -4.41 3.14 -14.46
C LEU A 50 -3.89 3.71 -15.77
N LYS A 51 -4.80 4.13 -16.62
CA LYS A 51 -4.50 4.84 -17.85
C LYS A 51 -5.11 6.23 -17.80
N VAL A 52 -4.28 7.24 -18.01
CA VAL A 52 -4.71 8.63 -18.13
C VAL A 52 -4.50 9.05 -19.57
N THR A 53 -5.56 9.47 -20.22
CA THR A 53 -5.55 10.08 -21.56
C THR A 53 -5.85 11.57 -21.46
N ARG A 54 -5.80 12.29 -22.55
CA ARG A 54 -6.12 13.73 -22.57
C ARG A 54 -7.57 14.06 -22.12
N GLY A 55 -8.49 13.11 -22.24
CA GLY A 55 -9.91 13.35 -21.94
C GLY A 55 -10.50 12.49 -20.83
N SER A 56 -9.82 11.40 -20.42
CA SER A 56 -10.39 10.46 -19.46
C SER A 56 -9.33 9.75 -18.63
N ILE A 57 -9.74 9.31 -17.45
CA ILE A 57 -8.99 8.38 -16.60
C ILE A 57 -9.73 7.06 -16.62
N SER A 58 -9.01 5.99 -16.91
CA SER A 58 -9.50 4.61 -16.86
C SER A 58 -8.76 3.84 -15.82
N PHE A 59 -9.49 3.33 -14.85
CA PHE A 59 -9.00 2.45 -13.79
C PHE A 59 -9.53 1.04 -14.05
N ARG A 60 -8.65 0.07 -14.18
CA ARG A 60 -8.98 -1.34 -14.32
C ARG A 60 -8.34 -2.12 -13.20
N ASN A 61 -9.14 -2.87 -12.48
CA ASN A 61 -8.71 -3.80 -11.47
C ASN A 61 -9.11 -5.21 -11.89
N SER A 62 -8.15 -6.10 -12.04
CA SER A 62 -8.39 -7.51 -12.33
C SER A 62 -7.95 -8.34 -11.13
N SER A 63 -8.83 -9.19 -10.66
CA SER A 63 -8.58 -10.15 -9.58
C SER A 63 -8.92 -11.56 -10.07
N VAL A 64 -8.58 -12.58 -9.29
CA VAL A 64 -8.95 -13.98 -9.57
C VAL A 64 -10.46 -14.18 -9.66
N PHE A 65 -11.23 -13.33 -8.97
CA PHE A 65 -12.70 -13.42 -8.90
C PHE A 65 -13.42 -12.56 -9.93
N GLY A 66 -12.70 -11.80 -10.75
CA GLY A 66 -13.28 -10.96 -11.78
C GLY A 66 -12.48 -9.69 -12.08
N SER A 67 -12.96 -8.93 -13.07
CA SER A 67 -12.36 -7.65 -13.42
C SER A 67 -13.41 -6.55 -13.35
N SER A 68 -13.02 -5.42 -12.79
CA SER A 68 -13.81 -4.18 -12.80
C SER A 68 -13.03 -3.10 -13.54
N GLN A 69 -13.75 -2.33 -14.34
CA GLN A 69 -13.19 -1.17 -15.04
C GLN A 69 -14.08 0.02 -14.81
N VAL A 70 -13.47 1.12 -14.41
CA VAL A 70 -14.12 2.41 -14.26
C VAL A 70 -13.42 3.40 -15.18
N SER A 71 -14.16 4.09 -16.01
CA SER A 71 -13.65 5.17 -16.85
C SER A 71 -14.42 6.44 -16.56
N THR A 72 -13.70 7.51 -16.28
CA THR A 72 -14.28 8.80 -15.90
C THR A 72 -13.65 9.90 -16.75
N PRO A 73 -14.45 10.82 -17.33
CA PRO A 73 -13.92 12.03 -17.97
C PRO A 73 -13.10 12.86 -16.98
N LEU A 74 -12.01 13.47 -17.44
CA LEU A 74 -11.18 14.32 -16.60
C LEU A 74 -11.96 15.49 -15.99
N ALA A 75 -12.99 16.00 -16.71
CA ALA A 75 -13.87 17.05 -16.22
C ALA A 75 -14.68 16.66 -14.98
N ASN A 76 -14.87 15.36 -14.73
CA ASN A 76 -15.63 14.86 -13.59
C ASN A 76 -14.74 14.43 -12.41
N ILE A 77 -13.47 14.83 -12.42
CA ILE A 77 -12.56 14.57 -11.31
C ILE A 77 -12.61 15.74 -10.36
N GLY A 78 -13.04 15.50 -9.13
CA GLY A 78 -13.12 16.54 -8.10
C GLY A 78 -11.79 16.77 -7.40
N ALA A 79 -11.02 15.71 -7.11
CA ALA A 79 -9.74 15.82 -6.42
C ALA A 79 -8.79 14.66 -6.73
N PHE A 80 -7.49 14.95 -6.70
CA PHE A 80 -6.43 13.96 -6.62
C PHE A 80 -5.93 13.88 -5.18
N VAL A 81 -5.77 12.67 -4.69
CA VAL A 81 -5.29 12.43 -3.33
C VAL A 81 -4.09 11.50 -3.40
N GLY A 82 -3.01 11.93 -2.78
CA GLY A 82 -1.79 11.15 -2.68
C GLY A 82 -1.18 11.29 -1.30
N GLY A 83 -0.50 10.25 -0.84
CA GLY A 83 0.15 10.29 0.45
C GLY A 83 0.80 8.96 0.80
N TYR A 84 1.15 8.82 2.08
CA TYR A 84 1.65 7.56 2.61
C TYR A 84 0.99 7.23 3.95
N LYS A 85 0.84 5.94 4.22
CA LYS A 85 0.41 5.42 5.52
C LYS A 85 1.56 4.67 6.15
N LYS A 86 1.73 4.86 7.46
CA LYS A 86 2.63 4.06 8.28
C LYS A 86 1.83 3.08 9.13
N PRO A 87 2.39 1.91 9.47
CA PRO A 87 1.72 0.92 10.32
C PRO A 87 1.71 1.40 11.78
N PHE A 88 0.74 2.23 12.15
CA PHE A 88 0.60 2.80 13.50
C PHE A 88 0.56 1.73 14.60
N VAL A 89 -0.01 0.56 14.30
CA VAL A 89 -0.07 -0.57 15.24
C VAL A 89 1.33 -1.03 15.66
N ALA A 90 2.32 -0.99 14.76
CA ALA A 90 3.70 -1.33 15.11
C ALA A 90 4.31 -0.35 16.10
N LEU A 91 4.01 0.94 15.96
CA LEU A 91 4.45 1.96 16.93
C LEU A 91 3.80 1.72 18.30
N LEU A 92 2.51 1.43 18.33
CA LEU A 92 1.79 1.15 19.57
C LEU A 92 2.34 -0.09 20.27
N LEU A 93 2.61 -1.17 19.53
CA LEU A 93 3.24 -2.37 20.08
C LEU A 93 4.64 -2.11 20.62
N ALA A 94 5.43 -1.27 19.94
CA ALA A 94 6.75 -0.89 20.44
C ALA A 94 6.67 -0.21 21.80
N ILE A 95 5.73 0.71 21.98
CA ILE A 95 5.50 1.41 23.24
C ILE A 95 5.03 0.42 24.33
N ILE A 96 4.10 -0.46 24.00
CA ILE A 96 3.56 -1.47 24.95
C ILE A 96 4.68 -2.40 25.41
N PHE A 97 5.52 -2.90 24.50
CA PHE A 97 6.64 -3.76 24.87
C PHE A 97 7.67 -3.04 25.74
N PHE A 98 8.00 -1.78 25.43
CA PHE A 98 8.94 -1.01 26.22
C PHE A 98 8.42 -0.74 27.63
N ILE A 99 7.21 -0.26 27.77
CA ILE A 99 6.58 0.02 29.06
C ILE A 99 6.36 -1.29 29.85
N GLY A 100 5.88 -2.36 29.19
CA GLY A 100 5.71 -3.66 29.83
C GLY A 100 7.03 -4.23 30.34
N GLY A 101 8.12 -4.05 29.59
CA GLY A 101 9.47 -4.40 30.06
C GLY A 101 9.90 -3.64 31.31
N LEU A 102 9.64 -2.33 31.37
CA LEU A 102 9.94 -1.52 32.57
C LEU A 102 9.19 -2.00 33.81
N PHE A 103 7.92 -2.41 33.66
CA PHE A 103 7.13 -2.95 34.76
C PHE A 103 7.64 -4.32 35.26
N MET A 104 8.39 -5.06 34.45
CA MET A 104 8.99 -6.33 34.86
C MET A 104 10.32 -6.17 35.63
N LEU A 105 10.97 -5.00 35.56
CA LEU A 105 12.27 -4.77 36.22
C LEU A 105 12.32 -5.09 37.73
N PRO A 106 11.28 -4.79 38.54
CA PRO A 106 11.31 -5.08 39.97
C PRO A 106 11.18 -6.58 40.33
N VAL A 107 11.01 -7.46 39.36
CA VAL A 107 10.94 -8.92 39.63
C VAL A 107 12.38 -9.48 39.69
N GLU A 108 12.82 -9.86 40.88
CA GLU A 108 14.23 -10.06 41.22
C GLU A 108 15.00 -11.04 40.32
N GLU A 109 14.46 -12.19 39.93
CA GLU A 109 15.20 -13.17 39.13
C GLU A 109 15.00 -13.06 37.62
N ILE A 110 13.81 -12.68 37.19
CA ILE A 110 13.39 -12.76 35.79
C ILE A 110 13.31 -11.37 35.13
N GLY A 111 13.19 -10.32 35.96
CA GLY A 111 12.96 -8.94 35.52
C GLY A 111 13.99 -8.40 34.51
N PRO A 112 15.30 -8.46 34.79
CA PRO A 112 16.31 -7.96 33.85
C PRO A 112 16.31 -8.70 32.52
N THR A 113 16.09 -10.01 32.53
CA THR A 113 16.04 -10.85 31.33
C THR A 113 14.79 -10.51 30.49
N MET A 114 13.63 -10.40 31.13
CA MET A 114 12.38 -10.03 30.47
C MET A 114 12.44 -8.61 29.91
N PHE A 115 13.01 -7.66 30.64
CA PHE A 115 13.25 -6.31 30.14
C PHE A 115 14.12 -6.32 28.87
N GLY A 116 15.18 -7.11 28.87
CA GLY A 116 16.05 -7.27 27.70
C GLY A 116 15.28 -7.77 26.47
N ILE A 117 14.49 -8.84 26.64
CA ILE A 117 13.69 -9.42 25.55
C ILE A 117 12.64 -8.41 25.04
N MET A 118 11.91 -7.77 25.94
CA MET A 118 10.88 -6.78 25.59
C MET A 118 11.48 -5.55 24.89
N SER A 119 12.66 -5.11 25.32
CA SER A 119 13.39 -4.00 24.68
C SER A 119 13.79 -4.35 23.24
N VAL A 120 14.30 -5.56 23.00
CA VAL A 120 14.63 -6.03 21.65
C VAL A 120 13.39 -6.07 20.76
N LEU A 121 12.27 -6.61 21.25
CA LEU A 121 11.00 -6.62 20.52
C LEU A 121 10.50 -5.20 20.22
N SER A 122 10.61 -4.28 21.16
CA SER A 122 10.27 -2.86 20.95
C SER A 122 11.10 -2.24 19.83
N VAL A 123 12.42 -2.46 19.83
CA VAL A 123 13.32 -1.96 18.77
C VAL A 123 12.95 -2.55 17.40
N ILE A 124 12.66 -3.84 17.32
CA ILE A 124 12.22 -4.50 16.06
C ILE A 124 10.93 -3.85 15.56
N CYS A 125 9.94 -3.61 16.43
CA CYS A 125 8.69 -2.94 16.07
C CYS A 125 8.93 -1.51 15.59
N LEU A 126 9.85 -0.76 16.20
CA LEU A 126 10.22 0.59 15.77
C LEU A 126 10.89 0.57 14.38
N ILE A 127 11.83 -0.34 14.16
CA ILE A 127 12.48 -0.51 12.86
C ILE A 127 11.43 -0.82 11.79
N TYR A 128 10.53 -1.76 12.06
CA TYR A 128 9.44 -2.09 11.15
C TYR A 128 8.54 -0.88 10.85
N TYR A 129 8.17 -0.09 11.86
CA TYR A 129 7.39 1.13 11.68
C TYR A 129 8.12 2.15 10.80
N TYR A 130 9.42 2.29 10.97
CA TYR A 130 10.22 3.28 10.24
C TYR A 130 10.43 2.88 8.78
N LEU A 131 10.71 1.61 8.54
CA LEU A 131 10.99 1.09 7.19
C LEU A 131 9.73 0.92 6.34
N ARG A 132 8.59 0.59 6.96
CA ARG A 132 7.40 0.25 6.20
C ARG A 132 6.52 1.48 5.96
N LYS A 133 6.53 1.94 4.70
CA LYS A 133 5.66 3.00 4.19
C LYS A 133 4.80 2.43 3.07
N THR A 134 3.49 2.60 3.17
CA THR A 134 2.57 2.28 2.08
C THR A 134 2.15 3.58 1.42
N MET A 135 2.60 3.82 0.22
CA MET A 135 2.18 4.96 -0.58
C MET A 135 0.79 4.68 -1.15
N PHE A 136 -0.04 5.68 -1.24
CA PHE A 136 -1.33 5.59 -1.91
C PHE A 136 -1.52 6.78 -2.83
N MET A 137 -2.17 6.51 -3.94
CA MET A 137 -2.58 7.51 -4.93
C MET A 137 -4.01 7.20 -5.35
N GLY A 138 -4.86 8.20 -5.44
CA GLY A 138 -6.22 8.04 -5.85
C GLY A 138 -6.83 9.31 -6.40
N PHE A 139 -8.02 9.17 -6.95
CA PHE A 139 -8.83 10.29 -7.40
C PHE A 139 -10.28 10.11 -6.92
N GLU A 140 -10.91 11.23 -6.71
CA GLU A 140 -12.31 11.32 -6.34
C GLU A 140 -13.09 11.89 -7.53
N THR A 141 -14.19 11.24 -7.85
CA THR A 141 -15.09 11.73 -8.89
C THR A 141 -16.12 12.68 -8.30
N SER A 142 -16.67 13.59 -9.10
CA SER A 142 -17.73 14.52 -8.69
C SER A 142 -18.98 13.80 -8.16
N GLY A 143 -19.17 12.54 -8.49
CA GLY A 143 -20.23 11.68 -7.96
C GLY A 143 -19.92 11.03 -6.61
N GLY A 144 -18.80 11.37 -5.94
CA GLY A 144 -18.41 10.86 -4.62
C GLY A 144 -17.72 9.50 -4.66
N GLY A 145 -17.48 8.91 -5.83
CA GLY A 145 -16.71 7.68 -5.97
C GLY A 145 -15.21 7.94 -5.77
N THR A 146 -14.56 7.21 -4.86
CA THR A 146 -13.12 7.28 -4.63
C THR A 146 -12.44 6.05 -5.19
N TYR A 147 -11.49 6.25 -6.09
CA TYR A 147 -10.72 5.19 -6.73
C TYR A 147 -9.24 5.42 -6.51
N GLY A 148 -8.49 4.37 -6.19
CA GLY A 148 -7.06 4.56 -5.94
C GLY A 148 -6.30 3.26 -5.74
N PHE A 149 -4.99 3.41 -5.70
CA PHE A 149 -4.02 2.36 -5.44
C PHE A 149 -3.27 2.60 -4.15
N ALA A 150 -2.96 1.53 -3.46
CA ALA A 150 -1.96 1.53 -2.41
C ALA A 150 -0.72 0.78 -2.92
N PHE A 151 0.43 1.44 -2.88
CA PHE A 151 1.71 0.86 -3.25
C PHE A 151 2.53 0.57 -2.00
N GLN A 152 3.04 -0.63 -1.90
CA GLN A 152 4.05 -0.93 -0.90
C GLN A 152 5.41 -0.61 -1.53
N ALA A 153 6.13 0.36 -0.96
CA ALA A 153 7.53 0.50 -1.26
C ALA A 153 8.22 -0.78 -0.73
N SER A 154 8.57 -1.70 -1.60
CA SER A 154 9.46 -2.79 -1.23
C SER A 154 10.83 -2.17 -1.00
N VAL A 155 11.25 -2.08 0.26
CA VAL A 155 12.67 -1.98 0.58
C VAL A 155 13.18 -3.43 0.46
N LEU A 156 13.72 -3.74 -0.68
CA LEU A 156 14.42 -4.90 -1.24
C LEU A 156 13.73 -5.43 -2.45
#